data_041e6a5ce13d5f4f72cb107e2f62b939
#
_entry.id   041e6a5ce13d5f4f72cb107e2f62b939
#
_cell.length_a   1.000
_cell.length_b   1.000
_cell.length_c   1.000
_cell.angle_alpha   90.00
_cell.angle_beta   90.00
_cell.angle_gamma   90.00
#
_symmetry.space_group_name_H-M   'P 1'
#
loop_
_entity.id
_entity.type
_entity.pdbx_description
1 polymer ?
#
loop_
_entity_poly.entity_id
_entity_poly.type
_entity_poly.pdbx_seq_one_letter_code
_entity_poly.pdbx_strand_id
1 'polypeptide(L)'
;HECSSAASDVYKRQQLERAGIKSYELVEKAHDIGGTWRDNTYPGCACDVPSHFYSYSFEGRSDWSRTFPERSEIFAYLSGLAKKYGLYEKTRFNTEIMQAKYDESRAKWRLETASGAILETDIVVTALGQLNRPKVPEIAGKDNFKGAIFHSAEWQHDINLAGKRVAVIGNGPSAAQFIPEVAKTAGHLAVFQRSPCHVVPRNDEPYSALQKAMFKYIPGYRKFTRGMIYWGLERNFTAFNEVKKTKFLVKALNMSNTFTEQVESHFDEQVTDPHLRKILKPDYPVGCKRVVVSDDYYPALHRTNVSV
;
A
#
# COMPACT_ATOMS: atom_id res chain seq x y z
N HIS A 1 -1.72 -6.94 -8.72
CA HIS A 1 -0.54 -6.47 -7.99
C HIS A 1 -0.38 -4.98 -8.20
N GLU A 2 -0.59 -4.21 -7.14
CA GLU A 2 -0.32 -2.78 -7.13
C GLU A 2 1.20 -2.57 -7.11
N CYS A 3 1.81 -2.54 -8.28
CA CYS A 3 3.17 -2.04 -8.36
C CYS A 3 3.13 -0.52 -8.21
N SER A 4 3.89 0.04 -7.27
CA SER A 4 4.20 1.46 -7.29
C SER A 4 4.88 1.81 -8.62
N SER A 5 4.80 3.07 -9.06
CA SER A 5 5.43 3.51 -10.32
C SER A 5 6.90 3.09 -10.41
N ALA A 6 7.69 3.31 -9.34
CA ALA A 6 9.09 2.90 -9.28
C ALA A 6 9.30 1.38 -9.47
N ALA A 7 8.37 0.54 -8.96
CA ALA A 7 8.44 -0.89 -9.14
C ALA A 7 8.24 -1.29 -10.61
N SER A 8 7.31 -0.65 -11.31
CA SER A 8 7.11 -0.86 -12.74
C SER A 8 8.34 -0.48 -13.57
N ASP A 9 9.01 0.60 -13.20
CA ASP A 9 10.13 1.15 -13.95
C ASP A 9 11.37 0.24 -13.91
N VAL A 10 11.73 -0.31 -12.75
CA VAL A 10 12.85 -1.27 -12.63
C VAL A 10 12.64 -2.49 -13.52
N TYR A 11 11.43 -3.07 -13.50
CA TYR A 11 11.11 -4.25 -14.31
C TYR A 11 11.10 -3.93 -15.81
N LYS A 12 10.42 -2.85 -16.21
CA LYS A 12 10.34 -2.43 -17.62
C LYS A 12 11.72 -2.15 -18.20
N ARG A 13 12.55 -1.40 -17.47
CA ARG A 13 13.92 -1.16 -17.89
C ARG A 13 14.68 -2.46 -18.14
N GLN A 14 14.63 -3.40 -17.20
CA GLN A 14 15.32 -4.68 -17.35
C GLN A 14 14.86 -5.42 -18.61
N GLN A 15 13.56 -5.37 -18.94
CA GLN A 15 13.03 -5.99 -20.16
C GLN A 15 13.48 -5.24 -21.42
N LEU A 16 13.49 -3.90 -21.40
CA LEU A 16 13.97 -3.10 -22.52
C LEU A 16 15.45 -3.37 -22.83
N GLU A 17 16.30 -3.42 -21.80
CA GLU A 17 17.72 -3.73 -21.95
C GLU A 17 17.96 -5.15 -22.46
N ARG A 18 17.20 -6.14 -21.98
CA ARG A 18 17.25 -7.51 -22.50
C ARG A 18 16.83 -7.58 -23.98
N ALA A 19 15.89 -6.74 -24.40
CA ALA A 19 15.48 -6.62 -25.80
C ALA A 19 16.43 -5.77 -26.65
N GLY A 20 17.55 -5.27 -26.08
CA GLY A 20 18.53 -4.44 -26.78
C GLY A 20 18.08 -2.99 -26.98
N ILE A 21 16.95 -2.57 -26.39
CA ILE A 21 16.43 -1.21 -26.48
C ILE A 21 17.12 -0.33 -25.45
N LYS A 22 17.96 0.60 -25.89
CA LYS A 22 18.74 1.50 -25.04
C LYS A 22 18.28 2.96 -25.09
N SER A 23 17.49 3.32 -26.12
CA SER A 23 16.96 4.65 -26.37
C SER A 23 15.65 4.88 -25.61
N TYR A 24 15.71 4.94 -24.29
CA TYR A 24 14.57 5.28 -23.45
C TYR A 24 14.97 6.27 -22.36
N GLU A 25 14.02 7.04 -21.92
CA GLU A 25 14.11 7.96 -20.77
C GLU A 25 12.92 7.73 -19.85
N LEU A 26 13.13 7.85 -18.55
CA LEU A 26 12.07 7.89 -17.54
C LEU A 26 11.80 9.36 -17.20
N VAL A 27 10.53 9.68 -16.97
CA VAL A 27 10.12 11.03 -16.57
C VAL A 27 9.35 10.92 -15.26
N GLU A 28 9.83 11.58 -14.22
CA GLU A 28 9.25 11.60 -12.88
C GLU A 28 8.95 13.04 -12.46
N LYS A 29 7.72 13.30 -12.01
CA LYS A 29 7.32 14.63 -11.54
C LYS A 29 8.01 15.07 -10.26
N ALA A 30 8.39 14.13 -9.42
CA ALA A 30 9.02 14.42 -8.15
C ALA A 30 10.55 14.43 -8.25
N HIS A 31 11.19 14.77 -7.13
CA HIS A 31 12.65 14.90 -7.03
C HIS A 31 13.38 13.56 -6.88
N ASP A 32 12.65 12.48 -6.60
CA ASP A 32 13.23 11.14 -6.38
C ASP A 32 12.26 10.06 -6.87
N ILE A 33 12.75 8.84 -6.96
CA ILE A 33 11.96 7.65 -7.28
C ILE A 33 11.11 7.21 -6.06
N GLY A 34 10.29 6.17 -6.22
CA GLY A 34 9.64 5.48 -5.10
C GLY A 34 8.13 5.68 -5.05
N GLY A 35 7.60 6.74 -5.67
CA GLY A 35 6.15 6.98 -5.76
C GLY A 35 5.46 6.86 -4.40
N THR A 36 4.48 5.97 -4.27
CA THR A 36 3.73 5.74 -3.02
C THR A 36 4.61 5.59 -1.78
N TRP A 37 5.73 4.89 -1.87
CA TRP A 37 6.64 4.64 -0.75
C TRP A 37 7.58 5.82 -0.43
N ARG A 38 7.76 6.74 -1.36
CA ARG A 38 8.36 8.04 -1.11
C ARG A 38 7.36 8.98 -0.44
N ASP A 39 6.14 9.06 -0.99
CA ASP A 39 5.18 10.11 -0.68
C ASP A 39 4.39 9.86 0.61
N ASN A 40 4.01 8.61 0.89
CA ASN A 40 3.22 8.30 2.08
C ASN A 40 4.12 8.17 3.31
N THR A 41 4.17 9.23 4.10
CA THR A 41 5.05 9.33 5.28
C THR A 41 4.28 9.40 6.60
N TYR A 42 2.99 9.12 6.59
CA TYR A 42 2.17 9.11 7.81
C TYR A 42 2.65 8.05 8.82
N PRO A 43 2.43 8.28 10.12
CA PRO A 43 2.82 7.32 11.17
C PRO A 43 2.22 5.94 10.96
N GLY A 44 3.00 4.89 11.18
CA GLY A 44 2.56 3.51 11.00
C GLY A 44 2.45 3.06 9.54
N CYS A 45 2.92 3.87 8.57
CA CYS A 45 2.89 3.51 7.15
C CYS A 45 3.74 2.26 6.88
N ALA A 46 3.07 1.19 6.45
CA ALA A 46 3.66 -0.10 6.18
C ALA A 46 2.91 -0.83 5.06
N CYS A 47 3.50 -1.90 4.55
CA CYS A 47 2.84 -2.75 3.57
C CYS A 47 1.84 -3.71 4.24
N ASP A 48 0.74 -4.02 3.56
CA ASP A 48 -0.23 -5.04 3.91
C ASP A 48 -0.01 -6.37 3.14
N VAL A 49 1.14 -6.50 2.51
CA VAL A 49 1.60 -7.70 1.80
C VAL A 49 2.94 -8.13 2.40
N PRO A 50 3.13 -9.44 2.68
CA PRO A 50 4.38 -9.93 3.26
C PRO A 50 5.64 -9.60 2.44
N SER A 51 6.71 -9.22 3.13
CA SER A 51 7.96 -8.67 2.58
C SER A 51 8.59 -9.51 1.46
N HIS A 52 8.68 -10.84 1.65
CA HIS A 52 9.21 -11.74 0.63
C HIS A 52 8.32 -11.89 -0.60
N PHE A 53 7.07 -11.49 -0.53
CA PHE A 53 6.16 -11.43 -1.67
C PHE A 53 6.11 -10.02 -2.27
N TYR A 54 6.20 -8.97 -1.45
CA TYR A 54 6.26 -7.57 -1.89
C TYR A 54 7.68 -7.16 -2.31
N SER A 55 8.36 -8.02 -3.01
CA SER A 55 9.68 -7.81 -3.60
C SER A 55 9.72 -8.41 -4.99
N TYR A 56 10.65 -7.97 -5.83
CA TYR A 56 10.80 -8.56 -7.15
C TYR A 56 11.27 -10.00 -7.06
N SER A 57 10.71 -10.87 -7.92
CA SER A 57 11.10 -12.27 -7.97
C SER A 57 12.56 -12.47 -8.39
N PHE A 58 13.12 -11.54 -9.16
CA PHE A 58 14.49 -11.53 -9.64
C PHE A 58 15.48 -10.81 -8.71
N GLU A 59 14.98 -10.00 -7.75
CA GLU A 59 15.79 -9.24 -6.80
C GLU A 59 15.20 -9.36 -5.38
N GLY A 60 15.13 -10.59 -4.89
CA GLY A 60 14.67 -10.84 -3.52
C GLY A 60 15.71 -10.38 -2.48
N ARG A 61 15.24 -9.78 -1.41
CA ARG A 61 16.03 -9.35 -0.26
C ARG A 61 15.96 -10.39 0.86
N SER A 62 17.05 -10.62 1.59
CA SER A 62 17.13 -11.63 2.65
C SER A 62 17.05 -11.05 4.07
N ASP A 63 17.22 -9.75 4.21
CA ASP A 63 17.42 -9.03 5.48
C ASP A 63 16.24 -8.14 5.87
N TRP A 64 15.04 -8.45 5.35
CA TRP A 64 13.82 -7.79 5.81
C TRP A 64 13.71 -7.83 7.33
N SER A 65 13.28 -6.72 7.93
CA SER A 65 13.17 -6.62 9.38
C SER A 65 12.04 -7.49 9.95
N ARG A 66 10.93 -7.58 9.22
CA ARG A 66 9.69 -8.21 9.67
C ARG A 66 8.81 -8.71 8.53
N THR A 67 7.74 -9.41 8.87
CA THR A 67 6.81 -10.00 7.91
C THR A 67 6.18 -8.94 7.02
N PHE A 68 5.70 -7.84 7.57
CA PHE A 68 5.11 -6.72 6.83
C PHE A 68 6.01 -5.48 6.95
N PRO A 69 6.80 -5.17 5.92
CA PRO A 69 7.84 -4.17 6.03
C PRO A 69 7.25 -2.76 6.12
N GLU A 70 7.92 -1.93 6.90
CA GLU A 70 7.59 -0.51 6.99
C GLU A 70 7.95 0.24 5.72
N ARG A 71 7.29 1.37 5.52
CA ARG A 71 7.51 2.27 4.38
C ARG A 71 8.99 2.58 4.12
N SER A 72 9.72 2.90 5.17
CA SER A 72 11.14 3.27 5.09
C SER A 72 12.00 2.15 4.50
N GLU A 73 11.73 0.92 4.89
CA GLU A 73 12.47 -0.25 4.43
C GLU A 73 12.15 -0.59 2.97
N ILE A 74 10.88 -0.43 2.55
CA ILE A 74 10.48 -0.62 1.16
C ILE A 74 11.09 0.47 0.27
N PHE A 75 11.06 1.72 0.72
CA PHE A 75 11.65 2.83 -0.02
C PHE A 75 13.17 2.63 -0.19
N ALA A 76 13.88 2.21 0.87
CA ALA A 76 15.29 1.88 0.80
C ALA A 76 15.58 0.72 -0.17
N TYR A 77 14.73 -0.30 -0.18
CA TYR A 77 14.83 -1.41 -1.14
C TYR A 77 14.67 -0.93 -2.59
N LEU A 78 13.65 -0.13 -2.89
CA LEU A 78 13.40 0.40 -4.23
C LEU A 78 14.50 1.35 -4.70
N SER A 79 14.95 2.25 -3.81
CA SER A 79 16.04 3.18 -4.09
C SER A 79 17.37 2.45 -4.33
N GLY A 80 17.64 1.40 -3.55
CA GLY A 80 18.81 0.53 -3.75
C GLY A 80 18.78 -0.16 -5.11
N LEU A 81 17.63 -0.66 -5.54
CA LEU A 81 17.47 -1.27 -6.87
C LEU A 81 17.62 -0.24 -7.98
N ALA A 82 17.05 0.95 -7.82
CA ALA A 82 17.19 2.01 -8.81
C ALA A 82 18.65 2.41 -9.02
N LYS A 83 19.43 2.49 -7.94
CA LYS A 83 20.88 2.72 -8.02
C LYS A 83 21.57 1.55 -8.71
N LYS A 84 21.31 0.32 -8.27
CA LYS A 84 21.90 -0.90 -8.84
C LYS A 84 21.68 -1.02 -10.35
N TYR A 85 20.50 -0.65 -10.80
CA TYR A 85 20.12 -0.70 -12.22
C TYR A 85 20.32 0.61 -12.96
N GLY A 86 20.96 1.65 -12.39
CA GLY A 86 21.26 2.94 -13.01
C GLY A 86 20.02 3.69 -13.51
N LEU A 87 18.87 3.61 -12.77
CA LEU A 87 17.67 4.34 -13.15
C LEU A 87 17.84 5.83 -12.98
N TYR A 88 18.64 6.27 -12.01
CA TYR A 88 18.85 7.68 -11.72
C TYR A 88 19.43 8.42 -12.92
N GLU A 89 20.37 7.80 -13.64
CA GLU A 89 21.02 8.38 -14.83
C GLU A 89 20.09 8.45 -16.05
N LYS A 90 19.00 7.68 -16.01
CA LYS A 90 18.00 7.61 -17.08
C LYS A 90 16.71 8.33 -16.73
N THR A 91 16.63 8.94 -15.56
CA THR A 91 15.41 9.60 -15.07
C THR A 91 15.55 11.11 -15.10
N ARG A 92 14.63 11.78 -15.77
CA ARG A 92 14.40 13.22 -15.70
C ARG A 92 13.45 13.49 -14.55
N PHE A 93 14.00 13.92 -13.43
CA PHE A 93 13.24 14.31 -12.25
C PHE A 93 12.63 15.71 -12.38
N ASN A 94 11.74 16.06 -11.44
CA ASN A 94 11.05 17.35 -11.37
C ASN A 94 10.39 17.75 -12.70
N THR A 95 9.88 16.75 -13.43
CA THR A 95 9.33 16.92 -14.75
C THR A 95 7.92 16.32 -14.81
N GLU A 96 6.91 17.14 -14.61
CA GLU A 96 5.50 16.72 -14.73
C GLU A 96 5.03 16.80 -16.17
N ILE A 97 4.45 15.74 -16.67
CA ILE A 97 3.80 15.71 -18.00
C ILE A 97 2.34 16.15 -17.83
N MET A 98 2.01 17.26 -18.44
CA MET A 98 0.66 17.85 -18.42
C MET A 98 -0.23 17.29 -19.52
N GLN A 99 0.34 17.03 -20.69
CA GLN A 99 -0.38 16.50 -21.83
C GLN A 99 0.47 15.51 -22.62
N ALA A 100 -0.17 14.45 -23.11
CA ALA A 100 0.39 13.53 -24.08
C ALA A 100 -0.55 13.43 -25.28
N LYS A 101 -0.08 13.79 -26.47
CA LYS A 101 -0.84 13.77 -27.73
C LYS A 101 -0.08 13.00 -28.79
N TYR A 102 -0.78 12.09 -29.47
CA TYR A 102 -0.23 11.39 -30.62
C TYR A 102 -0.41 12.24 -31.88
N ASP A 103 0.65 12.39 -32.63
CA ASP A 103 0.65 13.07 -33.93
C ASP A 103 0.63 11.99 -35.03
N GLU A 104 -0.54 11.79 -35.63
CA GLU A 104 -0.78 10.81 -36.68
C GLU A 104 0.10 11.06 -37.93
N SER A 105 0.35 12.34 -38.27
CA SER A 105 1.11 12.71 -39.45
C SER A 105 2.59 12.36 -39.34
N ARG A 106 3.13 12.39 -38.12
CA ARG A 106 4.55 12.14 -37.84
C ARG A 106 4.77 10.78 -37.18
N ALA A 107 3.69 10.06 -36.84
CA ALA A 107 3.70 8.82 -36.07
C ALA A 107 4.50 8.95 -34.77
N LYS A 108 4.36 10.08 -34.01
CA LYS A 108 5.09 10.40 -32.81
C LYS A 108 4.18 10.85 -31.69
N TRP A 109 4.55 10.50 -30.48
CA TRP A 109 3.99 11.11 -29.28
C TRP A 109 4.66 12.44 -28.99
N ARG A 110 3.86 13.45 -28.71
CA ARG A 110 4.28 14.75 -28.21
C ARG A 110 3.82 14.90 -26.77
N LEU A 111 4.78 15.06 -25.85
CA LEU A 111 4.53 15.21 -24.43
C LEU A 111 4.87 16.65 -24.04
N GLU A 112 3.91 17.33 -23.42
CA GLU A 112 4.09 18.69 -22.92
C GLU A 112 4.31 18.66 -21.40
N THR A 113 5.40 19.27 -20.96
CA THR A 113 5.74 19.34 -19.54
C THR A 113 5.12 20.57 -18.88
N ALA A 114 5.05 20.59 -17.54
CA ALA A 114 4.60 21.75 -16.77
C ALA A 114 5.47 23.00 -16.98
N SER A 115 6.73 22.84 -17.40
CA SER A 115 7.62 23.95 -17.77
C SER A 115 7.43 24.47 -19.19
N GLY A 116 6.51 23.86 -19.98
CA GLY A 116 6.29 24.19 -21.38
C GLY A 116 7.25 23.51 -22.37
N ALA A 117 8.21 22.70 -21.87
CA ALA A 117 9.09 21.94 -22.75
C ALA A 117 8.32 20.79 -23.43
N ILE A 118 8.72 20.46 -24.66
CA ILE A 118 8.12 19.41 -25.46
C ILE A 118 9.12 18.27 -25.62
N LEU A 119 8.66 17.05 -25.32
CA LEU A 119 9.39 15.82 -25.55
C LEU A 119 8.68 15.03 -26.65
N GLU A 120 9.44 14.52 -27.60
CA GLU A 120 8.90 13.66 -28.66
C GLU A 120 9.46 12.24 -28.54
N THR A 121 8.59 11.25 -28.74
CA THR A 121 8.96 9.82 -28.67
C THR A 121 8.06 8.98 -29.57
N ASP A 122 8.55 7.81 -29.95
CA ASP A 122 7.78 6.83 -30.73
C ASP A 122 6.76 6.09 -29.83
N ILE A 123 7.13 5.82 -28.57
CA ILE A 123 6.31 5.01 -27.67
C ILE A 123 6.25 5.68 -26.29
N VAL A 124 5.05 5.77 -25.74
CA VAL A 124 4.83 6.19 -24.34
C VAL A 124 4.38 4.98 -23.53
N VAL A 125 5.06 4.73 -22.44
CA VAL A 125 4.67 3.70 -21.46
C VAL A 125 4.31 4.38 -20.16
N THR A 126 3.02 4.33 -19.80
CA THR A 126 2.53 4.92 -18.56
C THR A 126 2.82 4.01 -17.37
N ALA A 127 3.39 4.58 -16.30
CA ALA A 127 3.70 3.91 -15.04
C ALA A 127 3.29 4.77 -13.84
N LEU A 128 2.15 5.46 -13.96
CA LEU A 128 1.72 6.53 -13.04
C LEU A 128 1.32 6.05 -11.65
N GLY A 129 1.08 4.74 -11.48
CA GLY A 129 0.47 4.21 -10.27
C GLY A 129 -0.98 4.68 -10.11
N GLN A 130 -1.75 3.98 -9.29
CA GLN A 130 -3.18 4.29 -9.08
C GLN A 130 -3.43 5.19 -7.87
N LEU A 131 -2.44 5.39 -6.99
CA LEU A 131 -2.55 6.15 -5.75
C LEU A 131 -1.72 7.45 -5.77
N ASN A 132 -1.50 8.05 -6.93
CA ASN A 132 -0.58 9.18 -7.07
C ASN A 132 -1.23 10.57 -6.87
N ARG A 133 -2.56 10.64 -6.84
CA ARG A 133 -3.30 11.90 -6.64
C ARG A 133 -4.24 11.77 -5.45
N PRO A 134 -3.94 12.45 -4.33
CA PRO A 134 -4.84 12.51 -3.18
C PRO A 134 -6.14 13.23 -3.58
N LYS A 135 -7.27 12.68 -3.11
CA LYS A 135 -8.58 13.29 -3.31
C LYS A 135 -9.16 13.72 -1.97
N VAL A 136 -9.19 15.01 -1.75
CA VAL A 136 -9.87 15.60 -0.59
C VAL A 136 -11.36 15.67 -0.88
N PRO A 137 -12.24 15.16 0.01
CA PRO A 137 -13.67 15.24 -0.20
C PRO A 137 -14.18 16.68 -0.14
N GLU A 138 -15.19 16.96 -0.95
CA GLU A 138 -15.90 18.23 -0.89
C GLU A 138 -16.88 18.20 0.30
N ILE A 139 -16.55 18.98 1.33
CA ILE A 139 -17.35 19.10 2.56
C ILE A 139 -17.76 20.55 2.72
N ALA A 140 -19.06 20.80 2.82
CA ALA A 140 -19.59 22.16 3.03
C ALA A 140 -18.97 22.78 4.30
N GLY A 141 -18.47 23.98 4.17
CA GLY A 141 -17.83 24.70 5.29
C GLY A 141 -16.40 24.28 5.62
N LYS A 142 -15.78 23.40 4.84
CA LYS A 142 -14.38 22.99 5.04
C LYS A 142 -13.43 24.19 5.17
N ASP A 143 -13.62 25.21 4.35
CA ASP A 143 -12.76 26.39 4.31
C ASP A 143 -12.96 27.33 5.52
N ASN A 144 -14.02 27.13 6.30
CA ASN A 144 -14.25 27.83 7.56
C ASN A 144 -13.48 27.23 8.74
N PHE A 145 -12.95 26.02 8.58
CA PHE A 145 -12.15 25.39 9.63
C PHE A 145 -10.81 26.12 9.80
N LYS A 146 -10.48 26.48 11.06
CA LYS A 146 -9.28 27.29 11.37
C LYS A 146 -8.08 26.45 11.76
N GLY A 147 -8.24 25.13 11.87
CA GLY A 147 -7.15 24.20 12.14
C GLY A 147 -6.45 23.75 10.86
N ALA A 148 -5.43 22.92 11.03
CA ALA A 148 -4.75 22.29 9.89
C ALA A 148 -5.64 21.21 9.25
N ILE A 149 -5.68 21.18 7.92
CA ILE A 149 -6.34 20.16 7.11
C ILE A 149 -5.32 19.64 6.11
N PHE A 150 -5.11 18.34 6.09
CA PHE A 150 -4.24 17.70 5.10
C PHE A 150 -4.68 16.26 4.80
N HIS A 151 -4.33 15.79 3.63
CA HIS A 151 -4.55 14.41 3.25
C HIS A 151 -3.42 13.52 3.79
N SER A 152 -3.72 12.26 4.16
CA SER A 152 -2.70 11.34 4.70
C SER A 152 -1.52 11.08 3.75
N ALA A 153 -1.73 11.15 2.44
CA ALA A 153 -0.65 11.05 1.45
C ALA A 153 0.27 12.28 1.39
N GLU A 154 -0.12 13.38 2.05
CA GLU A 154 0.62 14.65 2.15
C GLU A 154 0.77 15.02 3.63
N TRP A 155 1.29 14.06 4.42
CA TRP A 155 1.38 14.20 5.87
C TRP A 155 2.28 15.36 6.28
N GLN A 156 1.74 16.27 7.09
CA GLN A 156 2.45 17.45 7.60
C GLN A 156 3.14 17.14 8.93
N HIS A 157 4.43 16.85 8.88
CA HIS A 157 5.23 16.45 10.04
C HIS A 157 5.52 17.59 11.03
N ASP A 158 5.41 18.83 10.60
CA ASP A 158 5.57 20.04 11.41
C ASP A 158 4.38 20.28 12.34
N ILE A 159 3.24 19.62 12.09
CA ILE A 159 2.05 19.75 12.92
C ILE A 159 2.10 18.76 14.09
N ASN A 160 2.28 19.29 15.28
CA ASN A 160 2.21 18.48 16.50
C ASN A 160 0.76 18.18 16.86
N LEU A 161 0.39 16.90 16.86
CA LEU A 161 -0.95 16.39 17.21
C LEU A 161 -1.11 16.07 18.71
N ALA A 162 -0.02 16.11 19.50
CA ALA A 162 -0.08 15.78 20.92
C ALA A 162 -1.03 16.71 21.70
N GLY A 163 -1.96 16.12 22.44
CA GLY A 163 -2.97 16.84 23.21
C GLY A 163 -4.05 17.56 22.38
N LYS A 164 -3.99 17.48 21.05
CA LYS A 164 -4.97 18.14 20.16
C LYS A 164 -6.23 17.32 19.99
N ARG A 165 -7.31 18.01 19.61
CA ARG A 165 -8.52 17.38 19.06
C ARG A 165 -8.29 17.15 17.57
N VAL A 166 -8.29 15.88 17.17
CA VAL A 166 -8.04 15.47 15.80
C VAL A 166 -9.29 14.81 15.23
N ALA A 167 -9.66 15.18 14.01
CA ALA A 167 -10.71 14.53 13.25
C ALA A 167 -10.09 13.76 12.07
N VAL A 168 -10.45 12.49 11.93
CA VAL A 168 -10.05 11.64 10.79
C VAL A 168 -11.28 11.30 9.97
N ILE A 169 -11.27 11.64 8.69
CA ILE A 169 -12.35 11.34 7.76
C ILE A 169 -11.94 10.17 6.88
N GLY A 170 -12.57 9.04 7.11
CA GLY A 170 -12.31 7.77 6.43
C GLY A 170 -11.65 6.71 7.33
N ASN A 171 -11.87 5.46 6.95
CA ASN A 171 -11.40 4.27 7.66
C ASN A 171 -10.74 3.24 6.71
N GLY A 172 -10.17 3.73 5.61
CA GLY A 172 -9.44 2.89 4.66
C GLY A 172 -8.09 2.41 5.20
N PRO A 173 -7.32 1.62 4.41
CA PRO A 173 -6.05 1.03 4.86
C PRO A 173 -5.06 2.02 5.46
N SER A 174 -4.91 3.21 4.88
CA SER A 174 -4.04 4.25 5.47
C SER A 174 -4.54 4.72 6.83
N ALA A 175 -5.85 4.97 6.96
CA ALA A 175 -6.44 5.39 8.22
C ALA A 175 -6.26 4.33 9.31
N ALA A 176 -6.48 3.06 8.98
CA ALA A 176 -6.28 1.95 9.91
C ALA A 176 -4.83 1.82 10.41
N GLN A 177 -3.85 2.36 9.68
CA GLN A 177 -2.44 2.37 10.08
C GLN A 177 -2.10 3.60 10.96
N PHE A 178 -2.55 4.80 10.60
CA PHE A 178 -2.18 6.00 11.39
C PHE A 178 -3.14 6.29 12.54
N ILE A 179 -4.39 5.84 12.55
CA ILE A 179 -5.32 6.02 13.68
C ILE A 179 -4.73 5.48 14.99
N PRO A 180 -4.18 4.24 15.06
CA PRO A 180 -3.54 3.75 16.27
C PRO A 180 -2.40 4.65 16.75
N GLU A 181 -1.59 5.17 15.85
CA GLU A 181 -0.45 6.03 16.20
C GLU A 181 -0.90 7.41 16.70
N VAL A 182 -1.87 8.02 16.02
CA VAL A 182 -2.45 9.31 16.44
C VAL A 182 -3.18 9.19 17.77
N ALA A 183 -3.92 8.09 17.99
CA ALA A 183 -4.64 7.84 19.22
C ALA A 183 -3.74 7.76 20.46
N LYS A 184 -2.45 7.43 20.31
CA LYS A 184 -1.47 7.39 21.41
C LYS A 184 -1.19 8.77 22.00
N THR A 185 -1.26 9.83 21.18
CA THR A 185 -0.79 11.17 21.55
C THR A 185 -1.88 12.24 21.51
N ALA A 186 -2.91 12.09 20.67
CA ALA A 186 -4.01 13.04 20.57
C ALA A 186 -4.79 13.17 21.90
N GLY A 187 -5.19 14.37 22.23
CA GLY A 187 -6.07 14.59 23.39
C GLY A 187 -7.47 14.02 23.18
N HIS A 188 -7.98 14.13 21.95
CA HIS A 188 -9.20 13.45 21.48
C HIS A 188 -9.11 13.18 19.99
N LEU A 189 -9.50 11.97 19.57
CA LEU A 189 -9.53 11.55 18.19
C LEU A 189 -10.97 11.17 17.79
N ALA A 190 -11.56 11.93 16.86
CA ALA A 190 -12.86 11.61 16.28
C ALA A 190 -12.67 10.95 14.90
N VAL A 191 -13.19 9.74 14.74
CA VAL A 191 -13.11 8.99 13.48
C VAL A 191 -14.45 9.02 12.77
N PHE A 192 -14.50 9.59 11.59
CA PHE A 192 -15.70 9.68 10.77
C PHE A 192 -15.65 8.64 9.66
N GLN A 193 -16.58 7.72 9.67
CA GLN A 193 -16.70 6.68 8.64
C GLN A 193 -18.09 6.69 7.99
N ARG A 194 -18.13 6.50 6.67
CA ARG A 194 -19.40 6.34 5.95
C ARG A 194 -19.96 4.93 6.11
N SER A 195 -19.09 3.95 6.15
CA SER A 195 -19.41 2.54 6.37
C SER A 195 -18.23 1.86 7.03
N PRO A 196 -18.45 0.92 7.96
CA PRO A 196 -17.38 0.16 8.57
C PRO A 196 -16.61 -0.69 7.54
N CYS A 197 -15.41 -1.11 7.87
CA CYS A 197 -14.58 -2.00 7.04
C CYS A 197 -14.40 -3.35 7.71
N HIS A 198 -14.26 -4.38 6.89
CA HIS A 198 -13.77 -5.67 7.37
C HIS A 198 -12.28 -5.58 7.66
N VAL A 199 -11.85 -6.11 8.81
CA VAL A 199 -10.45 -6.14 9.23
C VAL A 199 -10.03 -7.58 9.49
N VAL A 200 -8.84 -7.95 9.01
CA VAL A 200 -8.18 -9.22 9.33
C VAL A 200 -6.93 -8.96 10.16
N PRO A 201 -6.53 -9.91 11.00
CA PRO A 201 -5.29 -9.79 11.74
C PRO A 201 -4.10 -9.72 10.76
N ARG A 202 -3.15 -8.87 11.10
CA ARG A 202 -1.91 -8.71 10.35
C ARG A 202 -0.89 -9.78 10.73
N ASN A 203 -0.88 -10.15 12.03
CA ASN A 203 0.07 -11.11 12.60
C ASN A 203 1.51 -10.76 12.22
N ASP A 204 1.88 -9.50 12.44
CA ASP A 204 3.16 -8.97 12.01
C ASP A 204 4.26 -9.28 13.04
N GLU A 205 5.20 -10.10 12.63
CA GLU A 205 6.30 -10.56 13.47
C GLU A 205 7.67 -10.13 12.93
N PRO A 206 8.60 -9.71 13.79
CA PRO A 206 9.98 -9.45 13.40
C PRO A 206 10.68 -10.75 13.01
N TYR A 207 11.46 -10.73 11.95
CA TYR A 207 12.31 -11.87 11.60
C TYR A 207 13.49 -11.99 12.55
N SER A 208 13.65 -13.18 13.14
CA SER A 208 14.80 -13.52 13.99
C SER A 208 16.11 -13.56 13.17
N ALA A 209 17.24 -13.47 13.86
CA ALA A 209 18.57 -13.60 13.21
C ALA A 209 18.71 -14.94 12.48
N LEU A 210 18.15 -16.02 13.03
CA LEU A 210 18.16 -17.34 12.41
C LEU A 210 17.36 -17.34 11.10
N GLN A 211 16.14 -16.79 11.10
CA GLN A 211 15.32 -16.70 9.88
C GLN A 211 16.03 -15.89 8.78
N LYS A 212 16.64 -14.75 9.14
CA LYS A 212 17.42 -13.93 8.21
C LYS A 212 18.62 -14.71 7.65
N ALA A 213 19.31 -15.49 8.48
CA ALA A 213 20.39 -16.37 8.04
C ALA A 213 19.88 -17.46 7.09
N MET A 214 18.72 -18.07 7.37
CA MET A 214 18.11 -19.05 6.47
C MET A 214 17.77 -18.44 5.11
N PHE A 215 17.17 -17.23 5.09
CA PHE A 215 16.90 -16.51 3.85
C PHE A 215 18.16 -16.17 3.05
N LYS A 216 19.27 -15.93 3.74
CA LYS A 216 20.54 -15.55 3.12
C LYS A 216 21.33 -16.75 2.61
N TYR A 217 21.43 -17.80 3.40
CA TYR A 217 22.41 -18.87 3.18
C TYR A 217 21.80 -20.19 2.66
N ILE A 218 20.49 -20.44 2.87
CA ILE A 218 19.86 -21.67 2.37
C ILE A 218 19.37 -21.45 0.93
N PRO A 219 19.97 -22.13 -0.07
CA PRO A 219 19.53 -21.99 -1.45
C PRO A 219 18.06 -22.37 -1.62
N GLY A 220 17.31 -21.54 -2.34
CA GLY A 220 15.89 -21.79 -2.64
C GLY A 220 14.92 -21.44 -1.50
N TYR A 221 15.34 -21.24 -0.25
CA TYR A 221 14.44 -20.99 0.87
C TYR A 221 13.56 -19.74 0.68
N ARG A 222 14.13 -18.64 0.16
CA ARG A 222 13.35 -17.44 -0.18
C ARG A 222 12.28 -17.70 -1.26
N LYS A 223 12.62 -18.50 -2.29
CA LYS A 223 11.67 -18.87 -3.35
C LYS A 223 10.55 -19.75 -2.80
N PHE A 224 10.89 -20.68 -1.94
CA PHE A 224 9.93 -21.53 -1.24
C PHE A 224 8.99 -20.71 -0.38
N THR A 225 9.50 -19.82 0.48
CA THR A 225 8.70 -18.90 1.32
C THR A 225 7.79 -18.04 0.46
N ARG A 226 8.31 -17.47 -0.64
CA ARG A 226 7.49 -16.69 -1.58
C ARG A 226 6.36 -17.54 -2.19
N GLY A 227 6.64 -18.79 -2.54
CA GLY A 227 5.65 -19.74 -3.05
C GLY A 227 4.57 -20.04 -2.01
N MET A 228 4.94 -20.26 -0.75
CA MET A 228 3.99 -20.49 0.34
C MET A 228 3.07 -19.28 0.57
N ILE A 229 3.62 -18.07 0.53
CA ILE A 229 2.82 -16.83 0.64
C ILE A 229 1.86 -16.72 -0.56
N TYR A 230 2.34 -16.96 -1.78
CA TYR A 230 1.52 -16.95 -2.99
C TYR A 230 0.32 -17.88 -2.86
N TRP A 231 0.55 -19.14 -2.52
CA TRP A 231 -0.52 -20.12 -2.37
C TRP A 231 -1.46 -19.81 -1.22
N GLY A 232 -0.97 -19.22 -0.13
CA GLY A 232 -1.81 -18.71 0.95
C GLY A 232 -2.77 -17.61 0.49
N LEU A 233 -2.27 -16.66 -0.29
CA LEU A 233 -3.09 -15.58 -0.86
C LEU A 233 -4.08 -16.10 -1.92
N GLU A 234 -3.65 -17.01 -2.81
CA GLU A 234 -4.54 -17.66 -3.80
C GLU A 234 -5.69 -18.43 -3.14
N ARG A 235 -5.40 -19.12 -2.06
CA ARG A 235 -6.44 -19.81 -1.28
C ARG A 235 -7.49 -18.83 -0.77
N ASN A 236 -7.08 -17.65 -0.26
CA ASN A 236 -8.01 -16.62 0.17
C ASN A 236 -8.83 -16.07 -0.99
N PHE A 237 -8.23 -15.91 -2.17
CA PHE A 237 -8.93 -15.45 -3.37
C PHE A 237 -10.01 -16.42 -3.84
N THR A 238 -9.77 -17.72 -3.73
CA THR A 238 -10.80 -18.74 -4.09
C THR A 238 -12.01 -18.72 -3.15
N ALA A 239 -11.85 -18.21 -1.92
CA ALA A 239 -12.95 -18.03 -0.98
C ALA A 239 -13.93 -16.90 -1.40
N PHE A 240 -13.49 -15.92 -2.17
CA PHE A 240 -14.36 -14.88 -2.73
C PHE A 240 -15.14 -15.32 -3.97
N ASN A 241 -14.60 -16.29 -4.71
CA ASN A 241 -15.31 -16.88 -5.84
C ASN A 241 -16.11 -18.08 -5.34
N GLU A 242 -17.43 -17.95 -5.24
CA GLU A 242 -18.36 -19.06 -4.92
C GLU A 242 -18.36 -20.14 -6.02
N VAL A 243 -17.21 -20.73 -6.31
CA VAL A 243 -17.16 -21.89 -7.19
C VAL A 243 -17.59 -23.10 -6.38
N LYS A 244 -18.82 -23.55 -6.59
CA LYS A 244 -19.45 -24.71 -5.90
C LYS A 244 -18.58 -25.96 -5.82
N LYS A 245 -17.59 -26.12 -6.70
CA LYS A 245 -16.64 -27.25 -6.72
C LYS A 245 -15.59 -27.20 -5.60
N THR A 246 -15.27 -26.04 -5.07
CA THR A 246 -14.21 -25.87 -4.05
C THR A 246 -14.70 -26.25 -2.65
N LYS A 247 -16.02 -26.11 -2.36
CA LYS A 247 -16.60 -26.45 -1.05
C LYS A 247 -16.39 -27.92 -0.67
N PHE A 248 -16.41 -28.83 -1.63
CA PHE A 248 -16.18 -30.25 -1.38
C PHE A 248 -14.72 -30.56 -0.99
N LEU A 249 -13.78 -30.02 -1.72
CA LEU A 249 -12.34 -30.20 -1.46
C LEU A 249 -11.89 -29.52 -0.14
N VAL A 250 -12.38 -28.32 0.14
CA VAL A 250 -12.10 -27.59 1.39
C VAL A 250 -12.65 -28.34 2.60
N LYS A 251 -13.86 -28.89 2.48
CA LYS A 251 -14.50 -29.72 3.53
C LYS A 251 -13.81 -31.08 3.68
N ALA A 252 -13.42 -31.72 2.57
CA ALA A 252 -12.74 -33.01 2.57
C ALA A 252 -11.32 -32.96 3.15
N LEU A 253 -10.62 -31.82 3.05
CA LEU A 253 -9.27 -31.60 3.58
C LEU A 253 -9.26 -30.97 4.97
N ASN A 254 -10.42 -30.85 5.63
CA ASN A 254 -10.57 -30.22 6.96
C ASN A 254 -9.93 -28.83 7.07
N MET A 255 -9.91 -28.08 5.96
CA MET A 255 -9.34 -26.73 5.86
C MET A 255 -10.41 -25.70 6.30
N SER A 256 -10.79 -25.74 7.56
CA SER A 256 -12.01 -25.13 8.10
C SER A 256 -11.87 -23.70 8.60
N ASN A 257 -10.91 -22.92 8.11
CA ASN A 257 -10.99 -21.47 8.37
C ASN A 257 -11.04 -20.74 7.03
N THR A 258 -12.25 -20.47 6.58
CA THR A 258 -12.45 -19.59 5.44
C THR A 258 -11.96 -18.17 5.80
N PHE A 259 -11.56 -17.39 4.80
CA PHE A 259 -11.17 -16.01 5.01
C PHE A 259 -12.27 -15.18 5.71
N THR A 260 -13.54 -15.51 5.43
CA THR A 260 -14.70 -14.91 6.10
C THR A 260 -14.71 -15.22 7.59
N GLU A 261 -14.47 -16.48 7.99
CA GLU A 261 -14.40 -16.88 9.40
C GLU A 261 -13.25 -16.16 10.13
N GLN A 262 -12.10 -15.96 9.47
CA GLN A 262 -10.99 -15.20 10.06
C GLN A 262 -11.38 -13.74 10.32
N VAL A 263 -12.09 -13.09 9.39
CA VAL A 263 -12.60 -11.71 9.56
C VAL A 263 -13.59 -11.63 10.72
N GLU A 264 -14.54 -12.58 10.78
CA GLU A 264 -15.59 -12.62 11.81
C GLU A 264 -15.00 -12.92 13.20
N SER A 265 -14.11 -13.90 13.31
CA SER A 265 -13.43 -14.23 14.57
C SER A 265 -12.61 -13.05 15.08
N HIS A 266 -11.83 -12.41 14.21
CA HIS A 266 -11.04 -11.23 14.58
C HIS A 266 -11.93 -10.07 15.06
N PHE A 267 -13.06 -9.83 14.40
CA PHE A 267 -14.02 -8.83 14.85
C PHE A 267 -14.61 -9.19 16.21
N ASP A 268 -15.04 -10.43 16.41
CA ASP A 268 -15.69 -10.88 17.64
C ASP A 268 -14.74 -10.87 18.83
N GLU A 269 -13.47 -11.19 18.63
CA GLU A 269 -12.42 -11.15 19.65
C GLU A 269 -12.02 -9.72 20.04
N GLN A 270 -11.92 -8.83 19.04
CA GLN A 270 -11.37 -7.50 19.26
C GLN A 270 -12.42 -6.44 19.61
N VAL A 271 -13.68 -6.59 19.17
CA VAL A 271 -14.72 -5.60 19.42
C VAL A 271 -15.72 -6.14 20.43
N THR A 272 -15.46 -5.89 21.71
CA THR A 272 -16.28 -6.40 22.83
C THR A 272 -17.36 -5.41 23.28
N ASP A 273 -17.15 -4.11 23.11
CA ASP A 273 -18.12 -3.07 23.47
C ASP A 273 -19.38 -3.14 22.59
N PRO A 274 -20.61 -3.24 23.19
CA PRO A 274 -21.84 -3.36 22.42
C PRO A 274 -22.14 -2.17 21.51
N HIS A 275 -21.74 -0.95 21.90
CA HIS A 275 -21.95 0.25 21.10
C HIS A 275 -21.01 0.22 19.88
N LEU A 276 -19.73 -0.06 20.10
CA LEU A 276 -18.77 -0.19 19.01
C LEU A 276 -19.13 -1.34 18.07
N ARG A 277 -19.61 -2.48 18.58
CA ARG A 277 -20.08 -3.58 17.73
C ARG A 277 -21.17 -3.15 16.74
N LYS A 278 -22.10 -2.32 17.20
CA LYS A 278 -23.21 -1.82 16.36
C LYS A 278 -22.71 -0.93 15.21
N ILE A 279 -21.71 -0.10 15.45
CA ILE A 279 -21.21 0.88 14.47
C ILE A 279 -20.05 0.37 13.62
N LEU A 280 -19.32 -0.65 14.10
CA LEU A 280 -18.15 -1.19 13.40
C LEU A 280 -18.43 -2.47 12.62
N LYS A 281 -19.57 -3.13 12.82
CA LYS A 281 -19.93 -4.34 12.09
C LYS A 281 -20.38 -3.99 10.67
N PRO A 282 -19.66 -4.46 9.61
CA PRO A 282 -20.10 -4.25 8.24
C PRO A 282 -21.42 -4.97 7.94
N ASP A 283 -22.28 -4.33 7.17
CA ASP A 283 -23.57 -4.83 6.70
C ASP A 283 -23.51 -5.44 5.29
N TYR A 284 -22.31 -5.67 4.77
CA TYR A 284 -22.04 -6.21 3.45
C TYR A 284 -21.10 -7.42 3.52
N PRO A 285 -21.14 -8.34 2.54
CA PRO A 285 -20.27 -9.52 2.52
C PRO A 285 -18.79 -9.19 2.46
N VAL A 286 -17.96 -10.06 3.08
CA VAL A 286 -16.49 -9.94 3.00
C VAL A 286 -16.04 -10.01 1.54
N GLY A 287 -15.18 -9.09 1.13
CA GLY A 287 -14.68 -8.99 -0.25
C GLY A 287 -15.43 -8.02 -1.16
N CYS A 288 -16.63 -7.55 -0.80
CA CYS A 288 -17.33 -6.50 -1.56
C CYS A 288 -16.61 -5.15 -1.52
N LYS A 289 -15.79 -4.92 -0.51
CA LYS A 289 -14.85 -3.81 -0.39
C LYS A 289 -13.50 -4.35 0.05
N ARG A 290 -12.42 -3.58 -0.18
CA ARG A 290 -11.08 -3.95 0.28
C ARG A 290 -11.08 -4.24 1.78
N VAL A 291 -10.60 -5.41 2.16
CA VAL A 291 -10.40 -5.79 3.56
C VAL A 291 -9.14 -5.11 4.07
N VAL A 292 -9.20 -4.57 5.26
CA VAL A 292 -8.07 -3.92 5.94
C VAL A 292 -7.27 -4.96 6.73
N VAL A 293 -5.96 -4.83 6.74
CA VAL A 293 -5.04 -5.73 7.47
C VAL A 293 -4.44 -4.93 8.63
N SER A 294 -4.84 -5.25 9.87
CA SER A 294 -4.37 -4.52 11.06
C SER A 294 -4.61 -5.32 12.34
N ASP A 295 -3.64 -5.28 13.24
CA ASP A 295 -3.78 -5.82 14.60
C ASP A 295 -4.24 -4.73 15.59
N ASP A 296 -3.94 -3.46 15.31
CA ASP A 296 -4.06 -2.34 16.25
C ASP A 296 -5.29 -1.46 16.03
N TYR A 297 -6.00 -1.60 14.89
CA TYR A 297 -7.10 -0.71 14.53
C TYR A 297 -8.28 -0.79 15.50
N TYR A 298 -8.81 -1.98 15.75
CA TYR A 298 -9.92 -2.15 16.69
C TYR A 298 -9.51 -1.79 18.13
N PRO A 299 -8.35 -2.21 18.66
CA PRO A 299 -7.87 -1.77 19.96
C PRO A 299 -7.75 -0.25 20.10
N ALA A 300 -7.33 0.45 19.04
CA ALA A 300 -7.26 1.91 19.05
C ALA A 300 -8.64 2.57 19.21
N LEU A 301 -9.68 1.99 18.61
CA LEU A 301 -11.05 2.51 18.70
C LEU A 301 -11.70 2.30 20.08
N HIS A 302 -11.16 1.40 20.91
CA HIS A 302 -11.60 1.19 22.30
C HIS A 302 -10.98 2.18 23.30
N ARG A 303 -10.03 3.01 22.88
CA ARG A 303 -9.40 3.98 23.78
C ARG A 303 -10.39 5.05 24.22
N THR A 304 -10.30 5.49 25.47
CA THR A 304 -11.21 6.51 26.07
C THR A 304 -11.12 7.89 25.40
N ASN A 305 -10.01 8.16 24.69
CA ASN A 305 -9.83 9.41 23.95
C ASN A 305 -10.22 9.28 22.47
N VAL A 306 -10.87 8.19 22.05
CA VAL A 306 -11.32 7.97 20.68
C VAL A 306 -12.83 7.85 20.61
N SER A 307 -13.44 8.49 19.62
CA SER A 307 -14.86 8.36 19.28
C SER A 307 -15.03 8.02 17.80
N VAL A 308 -16.07 7.24 17.48
CA VAL A 308 -16.39 6.82 16.10
C VAL A 308 -17.80 7.29 15.76
#